data_6785845be8540ddfb8bd5348f733b56e
#
_entry.id   6785845be8540ddfb8bd5348f733b56e
#
_cell.length_a   1.000
_cell.length_b   1.000
_cell.length_c   1.000
_cell.angle_alpha   90.00
_cell.angle_beta   90.00
_cell.angle_gamma   90.00
#
_symmetry.space_group_name_H-M   'P 1'
#
loop_
_entity.id
_entity.type
_entity.pdbx_description
1 polymer ?
#
loop_
_entity_poly.entity_id
_entity_poly.type
_entity_poly.pdbx_seq_one_letter_code
_entity_poly.pdbx_strand_id
1 'polypeptide(L)'
;PFTIDWDLEAAEKCGYDYFMLKEIAEQPQALADTLRGHFVDGRIVLDERRLSDEDLRQIEKIFVVACGSAYHSGLLAKYAIEHWTRVPVEIELASEFRYRDPVLGPNTLVVAISQSGETADTLEAVRHARSQKARVLAVCNTNGAQIPRESDAVLYTHAAVSYTHLTLPTSD
;
A
#
# COMPACT_ATOMS: atom_id res chain seq x y z
N PRO A 1 16.43 -3.94 15.41
CA PRO A 1 15.51 -3.24 16.27
C PRO A 1 15.26 -1.86 15.65
N PHE A 2 14.03 -1.54 15.35
CA PHE A 2 13.63 -0.20 14.93
C PHE A 2 12.86 0.43 16.10
N THR A 3 13.04 1.74 16.28
CA THR A 3 12.32 2.50 17.27
C THR A 3 10.99 2.94 16.66
N ILE A 4 9.88 2.62 17.31
CA ILE A 4 8.57 3.10 16.91
C ILE A 4 8.37 4.42 17.64
N ASP A 5 8.44 5.53 16.93
CA ASP A 5 8.02 6.84 17.42
C ASP A 5 6.49 6.92 17.30
N TRP A 6 5.82 6.56 18.37
CA TRP A 6 4.38 6.75 18.48
C TRP A 6 4.12 8.13 19.09
N ASP A 7 3.40 8.97 18.35
CA ASP A 7 2.87 10.19 18.89
C ASP A 7 1.68 9.87 19.81
N LEU A 8 1.82 10.18 21.11
CA LEU A 8 0.78 9.93 22.09
C LEU A 8 -0.51 10.72 21.77
N GLU A 9 -0.38 11.93 21.19
CA GLU A 9 -1.51 12.75 20.77
C GLU A 9 -2.30 12.09 19.62
N ALA A 10 -1.62 11.36 18.73
CA ALA A 10 -2.27 10.61 17.67
C ALA A 10 -3.13 9.46 18.22
N ALA A 11 -2.79 8.90 19.37
CA ALA A 11 -3.54 7.85 20.04
C ALA A 11 -4.78 8.37 20.81
N GLU A 12 -4.90 9.67 21.02
CA GLU A 12 -6.03 10.28 21.71
C GLU A 12 -7.12 10.74 20.74
N LYS A 13 -8.37 10.79 21.22
CA LYS A 13 -9.51 11.27 20.41
C LYS A 13 -9.45 12.78 20.10
N CYS A 14 -8.59 13.55 20.73
CA CYS A 14 -8.39 14.99 20.51
C CYS A 14 -9.71 15.79 20.45
N GLY A 15 -10.68 15.46 21.31
CA GLY A 15 -11.97 16.15 21.39
C GLY A 15 -13.06 15.60 20.45
N TYR A 16 -12.78 14.58 19.67
CA TYR A 16 -13.81 13.92 18.86
C TYR A 16 -14.55 12.83 19.66
N ASP A 17 -15.83 12.67 19.45
CA ASP A 17 -16.64 11.62 20.10
C ASP A 17 -16.20 10.22 19.66
N TYR A 18 -15.83 10.09 18.37
CA TYR A 18 -15.43 8.82 17.76
C TYR A 18 -14.11 8.96 16.99
N PHE A 19 -13.28 7.95 17.03
CA PHE A 19 -12.01 7.91 16.27
C PHE A 19 -12.21 8.08 14.77
N MET A 20 -13.27 7.53 14.19
CA MET A 20 -13.57 7.69 12.78
C MET A 20 -13.81 9.16 12.39
N LEU A 21 -14.43 9.97 13.24
CA LEU A 21 -14.60 11.40 12.99
C LEU A 21 -13.26 12.12 13.00
N LYS A 22 -12.38 11.76 13.94
CA LYS A 22 -11.00 12.27 13.97
C LYS A 22 -10.27 11.93 12.66
N GLU A 23 -10.27 10.65 12.25
CA GLU A 23 -9.61 10.20 11.03
C GLU A 23 -10.13 10.91 9.77
N ILE A 24 -11.44 11.13 9.68
CA ILE A 24 -12.03 11.90 8.58
C ILE A 24 -11.48 13.34 8.55
N ALA A 25 -11.38 13.98 9.71
CA ALA A 25 -10.86 15.33 9.82
C ALA A 25 -9.34 15.41 9.55
N GLU A 26 -8.59 14.34 9.86
CA GLU A 26 -7.14 14.26 9.69
C GLU A 26 -6.72 13.91 8.25
N GLN A 27 -7.62 13.50 7.35
CA GLN A 27 -7.28 13.12 5.98
C GLN A 27 -6.41 14.14 5.23
N PRO A 28 -6.68 15.46 5.27
CA PRO A 28 -5.81 16.43 4.60
C PRO A 28 -4.37 16.42 5.13
N GLN A 29 -4.21 16.26 6.45
CA GLN A 29 -2.89 16.20 7.07
C GLN A 29 -2.19 14.89 6.72
N ALA A 30 -2.87 13.76 6.81
CA ALA A 30 -2.33 12.44 6.44
C ALA A 30 -1.86 12.41 4.98
N LEU A 31 -2.59 13.08 4.09
CA LEU A 31 -2.19 13.20 2.69
C LEU A 31 -0.93 14.05 2.53
N ALA A 32 -0.87 15.20 3.22
CA ALA A 32 0.29 16.08 3.20
C ALA A 32 1.54 15.38 3.77
N ASP A 33 1.39 14.62 4.85
CA ASP A 33 2.48 13.89 5.48
C ASP A 33 2.96 12.72 4.61
N THR A 34 2.03 12.00 3.97
CA THR A 34 2.38 10.95 3.01
C THR A 34 3.16 11.51 1.82
N LEU A 35 2.79 12.68 1.31
CA LEU A 35 3.49 13.30 0.18
C LEU A 35 4.82 13.96 0.59
N ARG A 36 4.97 14.31 1.87
CA ARG A 36 6.18 14.95 2.38
C ARG A 36 7.36 13.97 2.30
N GLY A 37 8.39 14.35 1.57
CA GLY A 37 9.57 13.50 1.34
C GLY A 37 9.46 12.59 0.12
N HIS A 38 8.25 12.34 -0.40
CA HIS A 38 8.08 11.58 -1.65
C HIS A 38 8.14 12.41 -2.92
N PHE A 39 8.12 13.73 -2.79
CA PHE A 39 8.25 14.63 -3.92
C PHE A 39 9.42 15.57 -3.68
N VAL A 40 10.59 15.22 -4.27
CA VAL A 40 11.84 15.95 -4.11
C VAL A 40 12.35 16.36 -5.49
N ASP A 41 12.62 17.65 -5.70
CA ASP A 41 13.16 18.20 -6.95
C ASP A 41 12.39 17.77 -8.21
N GLY A 42 11.07 17.72 -8.11
CA GLY A 42 10.20 17.31 -9.23
C GLY A 42 10.20 15.81 -9.54
N ARG A 43 10.75 15.00 -8.66
CA ARG A 43 10.79 13.53 -8.78
C ARG A 43 10.07 12.85 -7.63
N ILE A 44 9.49 11.69 -7.92
CA ILE A 44 8.92 10.83 -6.90
C ILE A 44 10.03 9.96 -6.32
N VAL A 45 10.13 9.96 -4.98
CA VAL A 45 11.06 9.14 -4.21
C VAL A 45 10.22 8.12 -3.42
N LEU A 46 10.54 6.85 -3.57
CA LEU A 46 9.93 5.77 -2.78
C LEU A 46 10.77 5.52 -1.52
N ASP A 47 10.14 5.06 -0.45
CA ASP A 47 10.81 4.77 0.83
C ASP A 47 11.85 3.66 0.67
N GLU A 48 11.46 2.60 -0.01
CA GLU A 48 12.35 1.51 -0.37
C GLU A 48 12.24 1.25 -1.86
N ARG A 49 13.37 1.19 -2.54
CA ARG A 49 13.39 0.97 -3.98
C ARG A 49 14.53 0.04 -4.38
N ARG A 50 14.17 -1.14 -4.85
CA ARG A 50 15.07 -2.11 -5.48
C ARG A 50 14.81 -2.24 -7.00
N LEU A 51 13.92 -1.37 -7.53
CA LEU A 51 13.60 -1.27 -8.95
C LEU A 51 14.35 -0.10 -9.58
N SER A 52 14.97 -0.32 -10.72
CA SER A 52 15.59 0.74 -11.51
C SER A 52 14.54 1.48 -12.34
N ASP A 53 14.90 2.65 -12.87
CA ASP A 53 14.06 3.37 -13.83
C ASP A 53 13.86 2.57 -15.11
N GLU A 54 14.83 1.74 -15.47
CA GLU A 54 14.76 0.86 -16.63
C GLU A 54 13.73 -0.26 -16.41
N ASP A 55 13.72 -0.88 -15.22
CA ASP A 55 12.69 -1.86 -14.85
C ASP A 55 11.29 -1.27 -15.00
N LEU A 56 11.10 -0.03 -14.52
CA LEU A 56 9.80 0.65 -14.61
C LEU A 56 9.39 0.96 -16.06
N ARG A 57 10.35 1.31 -16.94
CA ARG A 57 10.06 1.56 -18.35
C ARG A 57 9.67 0.30 -19.13
N GLN A 58 10.07 -0.86 -18.64
CA GLN A 58 9.74 -2.15 -19.26
C GLN A 58 8.37 -2.69 -18.84
N ILE A 59 7.66 -2.02 -17.93
CA ILE A 59 6.34 -2.46 -17.47
C ILE A 59 5.32 -2.29 -18.60
N GLU A 60 4.70 -3.38 -18.98
CA GLU A 60 3.67 -3.47 -20.03
C GLU A 60 2.27 -3.67 -19.45
N LYS A 61 2.17 -4.13 -18.21
CA LYS A 61 0.91 -4.40 -17.54
C LYS A 61 1.04 -4.17 -16.03
N ILE A 62 -0.01 -3.64 -15.43
CA ILE A 62 -0.10 -3.44 -13.99
C ILE A 62 -1.30 -4.22 -13.43
N PHE A 63 -1.07 -4.97 -12.37
CA PHE A 63 -2.13 -5.47 -11.50
C PHE A 63 -2.13 -4.70 -10.19
N VAL A 64 -3.30 -4.32 -9.72
CA VAL A 64 -3.47 -3.82 -8.36
C VAL A 64 -4.22 -4.86 -7.56
N VAL A 65 -3.65 -5.31 -6.45
CA VAL A 65 -4.23 -6.35 -5.60
C VAL A 65 -4.44 -5.80 -4.20
N ALA A 66 -5.63 -5.98 -3.68
CA ALA A 66 -6.01 -5.51 -2.35
C ALA A 66 -7.25 -6.22 -1.83
N CYS A 67 -7.57 -5.99 -0.55
CA CYS A 67 -8.81 -6.43 0.09
C CYS A 67 -9.56 -5.22 0.66
N GLY A 68 -10.88 -5.36 0.83
CA GLY A 68 -11.73 -4.37 1.49
C GLY A 68 -11.70 -2.98 0.83
N SER A 69 -11.63 -1.92 1.64
CA SER A 69 -11.63 -0.54 1.15
C SER A 69 -10.39 -0.19 0.32
N ALA A 70 -9.25 -0.84 0.56
CA ALA A 70 -8.04 -0.68 -0.24
C ALA A 70 -8.27 -1.11 -1.71
N TYR A 71 -9.10 -2.12 -1.95
CA TYR A 71 -9.50 -2.52 -3.30
C TYR A 71 -10.22 -1.38 -4.05
N HIS A 72 -11.10 -0.65 -3.37
CA HIS A 72 -11.80 0.49 -3.97
C HIS A 72 -10.87 1.65 -4.29
N SER A 73 -9.84 1.90 -3.48
CA SER A 73 -8.80 2.88 -3.82
C SER A 73 -8.03 2.47 -5.08
N GLY A 74 -7.77 1.18 -5.24
CA GLY A 74 -7.19 0.63 -6.47
C GLY A 74 -8.05 0.87 -7.71
N LEU A 75 -9.38 0.74 -7.60
CA LEU A 75 -10.31 1.04 -8.71
C LEU A 75 -10.19 2.49 -9.18
N LEU A 76 -10.05 3.44 -8.25
CA LEU A 76 -9.84 4.85 -8.59
C LEU A 76 -8.45 5.07 -9.23
N ALA A 77 -7.42 4.46 -8.66
CA ALA A 77 -6.06 4.55 -9.16
C ALA A 77 -5.92 4.03 -10.59
N LYS A 78 -6.65 2.98 -10.95
CA LYS A 78 -6.66 2.42 -12.31
C LYS A 78 -6.88 3.50 -13.37
N TYR A 79 -7.95 4.28 -13.23
CA TYR A 79 -8.29 5.30 -14.22
C TYR A 79 -7.19 6.36 -14.37
N ALA A 80 -6.60 6.78 -13.27
CA ALA A 80 -5.50 7.75 -13.28
C ALA A 80 -4.24 7.16 -13.93
N ILE A 81 -3.85 5.95 -13.53
CA ILE A 81 -2.65 5.29 -14.05
C ILE A 81 -2.79 5.03 -15.57
N GLU A 82 -3.89 4.43 -16.02
CA GLU A 82 -4.12 4.18 -17.45
C GLU A 82 -4.16 5.47 -18.28
N HIS A 83 -4.73 6.55 -17.71
CA HIS A 83 -4.77 7.84 -18.39
C HIS A 83 -3.37 8.45 -18.57
N TRP A 84 -2.55 8.39 -17.53
CA TRP A 84 -1.23 9.04 -17.55
C TRP A 84 -0.15 8.19 -18.22
N THR A 85 -0.17 6.88 -18.02
CA THR A 85 0.91 6.00 -18.48
C THR A 85 0.61 5.26 -19.75
N ARG A 86 -0.66 5.10 -20.09
CA ARG A 86 -1.17 4.27 -21.20
C ARG A 86 -0.82 2.78 -21.04
N VAL A 87 -0.45 2.37 -19.83
CA VAL A 87 -0.23 0.97 -19.46
C VAL A 87 -1.55 0.39 -18.93
N PRO A 88 -2.02 -0.76 -19.42
CA PRO A 88 -3.26 -1.37 -18.94
C PRO A 88 -3.16 -1.79 -17.48
N VAL A 89 -4.23 -1.52 -16.72
CA VAL A 89 -4.33 -1.84 -15.30
C VAL A 89 -5.50 -2.78 -15.03
N GLU A 90 -5.24 -3.89 -14.40
CA GLU A 90 -6.27 -4.77 -13.85
C GLU A 90 -6.31 -4.64 -12.33
N ILE A 91 -7.54 -4.70 -11.78
CA ILE A 91 -7.76 -4.65 -10.33
C ILE A 91 -8.38 -5.98 -9.92
N GLU A 92 -7.80 -6.61 -8.91
CA GLU A 92 -8.30 -7.88 -8.40
C GLU A 92 -8.36 -7.90 -6.86
N LEU A 93 -9.31 -8.63 -6.35
CA LEU A 93 -9.30 -9.02 -4.94
C LEU A 93 -8.10 -9.96 -4.71
N ALA A 94 -7.31 -9.68 -3.69
CA ALA A 94 -6.10 -10.45 -3.42
C ALA A 94 -6.40 -11.94 -3.17
N SER A 95 -7.56 -12.25 -2.57
CA SER A 95 -8.03 -13.63 -2.40
C SER A 95 -8.25 -14.35 -3.72
N GLU A 96 -8.84 -13.68 -4.72
CA GLU A 96 -9.10 -14.27 -6.03
C GLU A 96 -7.83 -14.38 -6.87
N PHE A 97 -6.98 -13.37 -6.81
CA PHE A 97 -5.74 -13.28 -7.58
C PHE A 97 -4.85 -14.51 -7.42
N ARG A 98 -4.64 -14.98 -6.19
CA ARG A 98 -3.81 -16.14 -5.92
C ARG A 98 -4.38 -17.45 -6.48
N TYR A 99 -5.73 -17.62 -6.44
CA TYR A 99 -6.38 -18.86 -6.86
C TYR A 99 -6.64 -18.91 -8.36
N ARG A 100 -6.81 -17.74 -8.99
CA ARG A 100 -7.02 -17.64 -10.44
C ARG A 100 -5.75 -17.95 -11.23
N ASP A 101 -4.57 -17.89 -10.61
CA ASP A 101 -3.28 -18.07 -11.27
C ASP A 101 -3.10 -17.16 -12.52
N PRO A 102 -3.08 -15.83 -12.33
CA PRO A 102 -3.01 -14.88 -13.44
C PRO A 102 -1.70 -15.02 -14.20
N VAL A 103 -1.75 -14.75 -15.50
CA VAL A 103 -0.55 -14.72 -16.34
C VAL A 103 0.28 -13.50 -16.00
N LEU A 104 1.43 -13.71 -15.40
CA LEU A 104 2.38 -12.69 -14.98
C LEU A 104 3.74 -12.92 -15.63
N GLY A 105 4.61 -11.93 -15.53
CA GLY A 105 5.97 -12.01 -16.05
C GLY A 105 6.83 -10.82 -15.62
N PRO A 106 8.09 -10.76 -16.04
CA PRO A 106 9.04 -9.74 -15.59
C PRO A 106 8.63 -8.30 -15.99
N ASN A 107 7.81 -8.15 -17.04
CA ASN A 107 7.26 -6.86 -17.48
C ASN A 107 5.91 -6.53 -16.82
N THR A 108 5.51 -7.28 -15.81
CA THR A 108 4.31 -7.02 -15.01
C THR A 108 4.69 -6.38 -13.68
N LEU A 109 4.00 -5.30 -13.33
CA LEU A 109 4.06 -4.70 -12.00
C LEU A 109 2.80 -5.09 -11.22
N VAL A 110 2.98 -5.66 -10.04
CA VAL A 110 1.89 -5.91 -9.09
C VAL A 110 1.97 -4.86 -7.99
N VAL A 111 0.95 -4.04 -7.86
CA VAL A 111 0.81 -3.05 -6.79
C VAL A 111 -0.05 -3.65 -5.69
N ALA A 112 0.54 -3.96 -4.56
CA ALA A 112 -0.13 -4.52 -3.40
C ALA A 112 -0.48 -3.42 -2.40
N ILE A 113 -1.79 -3.20 -2.17
CA ILE A 113 -2.25 -2.17 -1.23
C ILE A 113 -2.77 -2.84 0.04
N SER A 114 -2.13 -2.54 1.17
CA SER A 114 -2.52 -3.06 2.47
C SER A 114 -2.14 -2.08 3.58
N GLN A 115 -3.11 -1.61 4.34
CA GLN A 115 -2.85 -0.71 5.46
C GLN A 115 -1.91 -1.34 6.48
N SER A 116 -2.21 -2.54 6.97
CA SER A 116 -1.41 -3.25 7.97
C SER A 116 -0.12 -3.85 7.41
N GLY A 117 -0.08 -4.12 6.09
CA GLY A 117 1.01 -4.87 5.47
C GLY A 117 1.10 -6.34 5.89
N GLU A 118 0.07 -6.87 6.58
CA GLU A 118 0.00 -8.23 7.11
C GLU A 118 -1.24 -9.00 6.63
N THR A 119 -2.03 -8.44 5.71
CA THR A 119 -3.22 -9.09 5.17
C THR A 119 -2.82 -10.38 4.46
N ALA A 120 -3.25 -11.53 4.98
CA ALA A 120 -2.81 -12.84 4.52
C ALA A 120 -3.00 -13.06 3.01
N ASP A 121 -4.19 -12.74 2.47
CA ASP A 121 -4.45 -12.91 1.04
C ASP A 121 -3.57 -12.00 0.18
N THR A 122 -3.34 -10.76 0.62
CA THR A 122 -2.46 -9.81 -0.10
C THR A 122 -1.01 -10.27 -0.05
N LEU A 123 -0.56 -10.80 1.08
CA LEU A 123 0.79 -11.36 1.22
C LEU A 123 0.99 -12.57 0.27
N GLU A 124 0.02 -13.46 0.22
CA GLU A 124 0.09 -14.60 -0.68
C GLU A 124 0.02 -14.19 -2.16
N ALA A 125 -0.75 -13.14 -2.49
CA ALA A 125 -0.75 -12.57 -3.85
C ALA A 125 0.63 -12.00 -4.22
N VAL A 126 1.32 -11.33 -3.29
CA VAL A 126 2.70 -10.86 -3.46
C VAL A 126 3.66 -12.01 -3.70
N ARG A 127 3.59 -13.06 -2.89
CA ARG A 127 4.43 -14.26 -3.06
C ARG A 127 4.20 -14.96 -4.40
N HIS A 128 2.92 -15.07 -4.78
CA HIS A 128 2.55 -15.63 -6.08
C HIS A 128 3.12 -14.79 -7.23
N ALA A 129 2.97 -13.48 -7.20
CA ALA A 129 3.53 -12.56 -8.20
C ALA A 129 5.05 -12.72 -8.32
N ARG A 130 5.77 -12.78 -7.21
CA ARG A 130 7.22 -12.96 -7.19
C ARG A 130 7.66 -14.32 -7.73
N SER A 131 6.91 -15.39 -7.45
CA SER A 131 7.20 -16.72 -7.99
C SER A 131 7.18 -16.75 -9.51
N GLN A 132 6.35 -15.90 -10.11
CA GLN A 132 6.25 -15.70 -11.56
C GLN A 132 7.15 -14.58 -12.10
N LYS A 133 8.07 -14.06 -11.28
CA LYS A 133 9.06 -13.02 -11.63
C LYS A 133 8.45 -11.66 -11.95
N ALA A 134 7.20 -11.39 -11.57
CA ALA A 134 6.62 -10.06 -11.62
C ALA A 134 7.31 -9.13 -10.61
N ARG A 135 7.34 -7.84 -10.90
CA ARG A 135 7.80 -6.81 -9.98
C ARG A 135 6.69 -6.46 -8.99
N VAL A 136 7.03 -6.15 -7.75
CA VAL A 136 6.05 -5.82 -6.72
C VAL A 136 6.36 -4.47 -6.09
N LEU A 137 5.35 -3.58 -6.09
CA LEU A 137 5.31 -2.35 -5.33
C LEU A 137 4.28 -2.49 -4.20
N ALA A 138 4.71 -2.35 -2.96
CA ALA A 138 3.80 -2.28 -1.82
C ALA A 138 3.39 -0.83 -1.51
N VAL A 139 2.12 -0.61 -1.22
CA VAL A 139 1.60 0.62 -0.63
C VAL A 139 1.03 0.25 0.75
N CYS A 140 1.73 0.62 1.80
CA CYS A 140 1.44 0.20 3.17
C CYS A 140 1.54 1.36 4.16
N ASN A 141 0.88 1.22 5.32
CA ASN A 141 0.96 2.23 6.38
C ASN A 141 1.88 1.77 7.55
N THR A 142 2.16 0.49 7.64
CA THR A 142 2.92 -0.09 8.76
C THR A 142 4.33 -0.46 8.33
N ASN A 143 5.32 0.19 8.94
CA ASN A 143 6.73 -0.10 8.72
C ASN A 143 7.10 -1.49 9.24
N GLY A 144 7.96 -2.21 8.51
CA GLY A 144 8.50 -3.48 8.94
C GLY A 144 7.53 -4.67 8.84
N ALA A 145 6.33 -4.49 8.28
CA ALA A 145 5.38 -5.55 8.00
C ALA A 145 5.88 -6.53 6.91
N GLN A 146 5.21 -7.66 6.74
CA GLN A 146 5.68 -8.71 5.83
C GLN A 146 5.57 -8.31 4.35
N ILE A 147 4.46 -7.70 3.94
CA ILE A 147 4.25 -7.28 2.55
C ILE A 147 5.36 -6.32 2.07
N PRO A 148 5.71 -5.23 2.79
CA PRO A 148 6.86 -4.40 2.45
C PRO A 148 8.17 -5.16 2.33
N ARG A 149 8.47 -6.05 3.28
CA ARG A 149 9.72 -6.82 3.26
C ARG A 149 9.85 -7.76 2.06
N GLU A 150 8.73 -8.25 1.56
CA GLU A 150 8.68 -9.17 0.41
C GLU A 150 8.46 -8.44 -0.92
N SER A 151 8.44 -7.10 -0.95
CA SER A 151 8.24 -6.28 -2.15
C SER A 151 9.55 -5.72 -2.71
N ASP A 152 9.56 -5.39 -3.99
CA ASP A 152 10.72 -4.81 -4.67
C ASP A 152 10.80 -3.28 -4.50
N ALA A 153 9.68 -2.65 -4.19
CA ALA A 153 9.59 -1.23 -3.83
C ALA A 153 8.48 -1.00 -2.82
N VAL A 154 8.59 0.03 -2.02
CA VAL A 154 7.62 0.38 -0.98
C VAL A 154 7.34 1.87 -0.99
N LEU A 155 6.06 2.21 -0.85
CA LEU A 155 5.57 3.53 -0.52
C LEU A 155 4.79 3.42 0.79
N TYR A 156 5.28 4.10 1.83
CA TYR A 156 4.57 4.17 3.10
C TYR A 156 3.60 5.35 3.12
N THR A 157 2.37 5.09 3.53
CA THR A 157 1.41 6.13 3.88
C THR A 157 1.62 6.54 5.34
N HIS A 158 1.28 7.78 5.68
CA HIS A 158 1.40 8.33 7.04
C HIS A 158 0.02 8.72 7.57
N ALA A 159 -0.91 7.75 7.54
CA ALA A 159 -2.26 7.94 8.10
C ALA A 159 -2.29 7.39 9.53
N ALA A 160 -2.82 8.17 10.47
CA ALA A 160 -3.14 7.66 11.79
C ALA A 160 -4.21 6.55 11.64
N VAL A 161 -4.02 5.44 12.37
CA VAL A 161 -4.92 4.28 12.28
C VAL A 161 -5.48 4.01 13.66
N SER A 162 -6.64 4.55 13.91
CA SER A 162 -7.31 4.43 15.22
C SER A 162 -7.87 3.03 15.47
N TYR A 163 -8.31 2.32 14.45
CA TYR A 163 -8.91 0.99 14.67
C TYR A 163 -7.91 -0.07 15.14
N THR A 164 -6.63 0.07 14.86
CA THR A 164 -5.60 -0.84 15.39
C THR A 164 -5.47 -0.76 16.90
N HIS A 165 -5.89 0.35 17.49
CA HIS A 165 -5.93 0.53 18.94
C HIS A 165 -7.23 0.02 19.57
N LEU A 166 -8.29 -0.14 18.77
CA LEU A 166 -9.57 -0.67 19.24
C LEU A 166 -9.59 -2.20 19.33
N THR A 167 -8.63 -2.87 18.72
CA THR A 167 -8.52 -4.33 18.71
C THR A 167 -7.57 -4.89 19.77
N LEU A 168 -7.06 -4.06 20.67
CA LEU A 168 -6.40 -4.59 21.84
C LEU A 168 -7.44 -5.37 22.64
N PRO A 169 -7.27 -6.70 22.84
CA PRO A 169 -8.17 -7.43 23.70
C PRO A 169 -8.09 -6.78 25.07
N THR A 170 -9.20 -6.25 25.53
CA THR A 170 -9.36 -6.02 26.95
C THR A 170 -9.31 -7.40 27.59
N SER A 171 -8.13 -7.77 28.07
CA SER A 171 -8.00 -8.91 28.96
C SER A 171 -8.79 -8.57 30.21
N ASP A 172 -9.87 -9.27 30.42
CA ASP A 172 -10.55 -9.37 31.70
C ASP A 172 -9.61 -9.95 32.76
#